data_818054a52725985c80a2af6692030fd6
#
_entry.id   818054a52725985c80a2af6692030fd6
#
_cell.length_a   1.000
_cell.length_b   1.000
_cell.length_c   1.000
_cell.angle_alpha   90.00
_cell.angle_beta   90.00
_cell.angle_gamma   90.00
#
_symmetry.space_group_name_H-M   'P 1'
#
loop_
_entity.id
_entity.type
_entity.pdbx_description
1 polymer ?
#
loop_
_entity_poly.entity_id
_entity_poly.type
_entity_poly.pdbx_seq_one_letter_code
_entity_poly.pdbx_strand_id
1 'polypeptide(L)'
;MRAAPITINSRQQALLDALRSSSGEMSGQQLHRHLEKESPMGLATVYRNLRVLQQRGAVRCRHLPSGEALYAPMERDQHHLTCVDCGKTQPLDHCPIHDIDVPQKSVGDFDLLFHTLEFFGICTDCRHRQTSPT
;
A
#
# COMPACT_ATOMS: atom_id res chain seq x y z
N MET A 1 -11.55 19.27 9.10
CA MET A 1 -12.88 18.99 8.55
C MET A 1 -12.97 17.52 8.16
N ARG A 2 -14.02 16.85 8.60
CA ARG A 2 -14.18 15.44 8.31
C ARG A 2 -14.75 15.25 6.90
N ALA A 3 -14.17 14.29 6.16
CA ALA A 3 -14.69 13.97 4.85
C ALA A 3 -16.08 13.34 4.96
N ALA A 4 -16.87 13.46 3.89
CA ALA A 4 -18.17 12.81 3.83
C ALA A 4 -17.99 11.29 3.94
N PRO A 5 -19.02 10.56 4.46
CA PRO A 5 -18.94 9.10 4.52
C PRO A 5 -18.66 8.52 3.13
N ILE A 6 -17.79 7.51 3.08
CA ILE A 6 -17.44 6.84 1.84
C ILE A 6 -18.58 5.89 1.47
N THR A 7 -19.16 6.10 0.27
CA THR A 7 -20.18 5.20 -0.27
C THR A 7 -19.49 4.22 -1.22
N ILE A 8 -19.56 2.93 -0.92
CA ILE A 8 -18.93 1.90 -1.74
C ILE A 8 -19.95 0.81 -2.08
N ASN A 9 -19.75 0.19 -3.24
CA ASN A 9 -20.64 -0.91 -3.67
C ASN A 9 -20.14 -2.25 -3.13
N SER A 10 -20.87 -3.33 -3.43
CA SER A 10 -20.55 -4.66 -2.89
C SER A 10 -19.18 -5.18 -3.37
N ARG A 11 -18.78 -4.90 -4.59
CA ARG A 11 -17.46 -5.31 -5.10
C ARG A 11 -16.34 -4.56 -4.40
N GLN A 12 -16.51 -3.27 -4.20
CA GLN A 12 -15.55 -2.45 -3.49
C GLN A 12 -15.45 -2.90 -2.03
N GLN A 13 -16.59 -3.22 -1.40
CA GLN A 13 -16.60 -3.72 -0.04
C GLN A 13 -15.86 -5.05 0.07
N ALA A 14 -16.04 -5.95 -0.90
CA ALA A 14 -15.35 -7.24 -0.90
C ALA A 14 -13.83 -7.05 -0.96
N LEU A 15 -13.36 -6.13 -1.80
CA LEU A 15 -11.94 -5.82 -1.89
C LEU A 15 -11.40 -5.24 -0.58
N LEU A 16 -12.13 -4.31 0.00
CA LEU A 16 -11.73 -3.68 1.25
C LEU A 16 -11.71 -4.69 2.40
N ASP A 17 -12.71 -5.56 2.48
CA ASP A 17 -12.77 -6.60 3.50
C ASP A 17 -11.60 -7.59 3.36
N ALA A 18 -11.24 -7.95 2.11
CA ALA A 18 -10.10 -8.82 1.86
C ALA A 18 -8.80 -8.19 2.33
N LEU A 19 -8.62 -6.90 2.07
CA LEU A 19 -7.45 -6.17 2.52
C LEU A 19 -7.40 -6.08 4.06
N ARG A 20 -8.54 -5.83 4.69
CA ARG A 20 -8.60 -5.73 6.14
C ARG A 20 -8.34 -7.05 6.84
N SER A 21 -8.77 -8.16 6.24
CA SER A 21 -8.54 -9.50 6.81
C SER A 21 -7.13 -10.01 6.55
N SER A 22 -6.40 -9.44 5.62
CA SER A 22 -5.03 -9.82 5.32
C SER A 22 -4.08 -9.25 6.37
N SER A 23 -3.04 -10.00 6.71
CA SER A 23 -2.03 -9.55 7.66
C SER A 23 -1.03 -8.56 7.04
N GLY A 24 -1.04 -8.44 5.71
CA GLY A 24 -0.12 -7.57 5.00
C GLY A 24 -0.78 -6.94 3.79
N GLU A 25 0.06 -6.31 2.98
CA GLU A 25 -0.40 -5.71 1.74
C GLU A 25 -0.66 -6.77 0.67
N MET A 26 -1.50 -6.43 -0.30
CA MET A 26 -1.80 -7.32 -1.41
C MET A 26 -1.72 -6.55 -2.72
N SER A 27 -1.18 -7.23 -3.75
CA SER A 27 -1.25 -6.72 -5.11
C SER A 27 -2.66 -6.93 -5.68
N GLY A 28 -2.96 -6.29 -6.79
CA GLY A 28 -4.24 -6.50 -7.47
C GLY A 28 -4.42 -7.94 -7.90
N GLN A 29 -3.35 -8.59 -8.36
CA GLN A 29 -3.41 -9.99 -8.76
C GLN A 29 -3.67 -10.92 -7.57
N GLN A 30 -3.03 -10.65 -6.43
CA GLN A 30 -3.28 -11.41 -5.22
C GLN A 30 -4.72 -11.28 -4.75
N LEU A 31 -5.27 -10.07 -4.80
CA LEU A 31 -6.67 -9.83 -4.48
C LEU A 31 -7.61 -10.57 -5.43
N HIS A 32 -7.29 -10.54 -6.70
CA HIS A 32 -8.08 -11.26 -7.71
C HIS A 32 -8.18 -12.75 -7.37
N ARG A 33 -7.05 -13.38 -7.06
CA ARG A 33 -7.03 -14.79 -6.69
C ARG A 33 -7.72 -15.06 -5.36
N HIS A 34 -7.53 -14.15 -4.40
CA HIS A 34 -8.13 -14.28 -3.07
C HIS A 34 -9.66 -14.30 -3.13
N LEU A 35 -10.24 -13.56 -4.08
CA LEU A 35 -11.68 -13.38 -4.18
C LEU A 35 -12.35 -14.35 -5.16
N GLU A 36 -11.61 -15.26 -5.79
CA GLU A 36 -12.15 -16.14 -6.83
C GLU A 36 -13.36 -16.94 -6.38
N LYS A 37 -13.38 -17.38 -5.12
CA LYS A 37 -14.45 -18.24 -4.62
C LYS A 37 -15.63 -17.47 -4.07
N GLU A 38 -15.39 -16.36 -3.38
CA GLU A 38 -16.43 -15.64 -2.65
C GLU A 38 -17.04 -14.50 -3.45
N SER A 39 -16.23 -13.76 -4.14
CA SER A 39 -16.67 -12.59 -4.91
C SER A 39 -15.88 -12.51 -6.20
N PRO A 40 -16.07 -13.48 -7.12
CA PRO A 40 -15.28 -13.50 -8.35
C PRO A 40 -15.53 -12.26 -9.19
N MET A 41 -14.45 -11.70 -9.70
CA MET A 41 -14.50 -10.56 -10.61
C MET A 41 -13.27 -10.60 -11.49
N GLY A 42 -13.34 -10.04 -12.69
CA GLY A 42 -12.21 -10.00 -13.58
C GLY A 42 -11.09 -9.12 -13.04
N LEU A 43 -9.87 -9.38 -13.51
CA LEU A 43 -8.70 -8.62 -13.04
C LEU A 43 -8.85 -7.12 -13.34
N ALA A 44 -9.36 -6.77 -14.53
CA ALA A 44 -9.59 -5.38 -14.88
C ALA A 44 -10.60 -4.72 -13.92
N THR A 45 -11.61 -5.47 -13.49
CA THR A 45 -12.60 -4.99 -12.54
C THR A 45 -11.96 -4.76 -11.17
N VAL A 46 -11.04 -5.65 -10.75
CA VAL A 46 -10.30 -5.47 -9.50
C VAL A 46 -9.55 -4.14 -9.53
N TYR A 47 -8.76 -3.90 -10.56
CA TYR A 47 -7.97 -2.67 -10.65
C TYR A 47 -8.84 -1.42 -10.74
N ARG A 48 -9.96 -1.49 -11.48
CA ARG A 48 -10.87 -0.36 -11.59
C ARG A 48 -11.47 0.01 -10.23
N ASN A 49 -11.88 -0.98 -9.47
CA ASN A 49 -12.46 -0.75 -8.16
C ASN A 49 -11.43 -0.34 -7.12
N LEU A 50 -10.20 -0.85 -7.21
CA LEU A 50 -9.11 -0.38 -6.36
C LEU A 50 -8.82 1.10 -6.59
N ARG A 51 -8.85 1.52 -7.86
CA ARG A 51 -8.66 2.93 -8.18
C ARG A 51 -9.75 3.81 -7.57
N VAL A 52 -11.00 3.37 -7.64
CA VAL A 52 -12.11 4.11 -7.01
C VAL A 52 -11.91 4.19 -5.49
N LEU A 53 -11.55 3.07 -4.86
CA LEU A 53 -11.30 3.05 -3.42
C LEU A 53 -10.15 3.97 -3.03
N GLN A 54 -9.11 4.02 -3.84
CA GLN A 54 -7.98 4.92 -3.62
C GLN A 54 -8.42 6.38 -3.74
N GLN A 55 -9.18 6.70 -4.77
CA GLN A 55 -9.70 8.05 -4.97
C GLN A 55 -10.61 8.51 -3.83
N ARG A 56 -11.30 7.58 -3.20
CA ARG A 56 -12.21 7.88 -2.09
C ARG A 56 -11.53 7.81 -0.73
N GLY A 57 -10.24 7.54 -0.70
CA GLY A 57 -9.49 7.50 0.54
C GLY A 57 -9.73 6.26 1.40
N ALA A 58 -10.24 5.18 0.81
CA ALA A 58 -10.50 3.94 1.54
C ALA A 58 -9.30 2.98 1.54
N VAL A 59 -8.47 3.04 0.51
CA VAL A 59 -7.25 2.23 0.41
C VAL A 59 -6.07 3.12 0.08
N ARG A 60 -4.91 2.68 0.53
CA ARG A 60 -3.64 3.30 0.19
C ARG A 60 -2.85 2.36 -0.70
N CYS A 61 -1.96 2.92 -1.50
CA CYS A 61 -1.17 2.18 -2.47
C CYS A 61 0.28 2.64 -2.39
N ARG A 62 1.19 1.70 -2.47
CA ARG A 62 2.61 2.03 -2.65
C ARG A 62 3.19 1.14 -3.73
N HIS A 63 4.26 1.60 -4.36
CA HIS A 63 4.91 0.87 -5.42
C HIS A 63 6.26 0.33 -4.95
N LEU A 64 6.52 -0.92 -5.26
CA LEU A 64 7.84 -1.52 -5.03
C LEU A 64 8.83 -1.03 -6.09
N PRO A 65 10.13 -1.16 -5.85
CA PRO A 65 11.12 -0.83 -6.88
C PRO A 65 10.90 -1.56 -8.20
N SER A 66 10.27 -2.75 -8.16
CA SER A 66 9.90 -3.50 -9.36
C SER A 66 8.78 -2.85 -10.17
N GLY A 67 8.10 -1.86 -9.61
CA GLY A 67 6.93 -1.25 -10.19
C GLY A 67 5.61 -1.87 -9.75
N GLU A 68 5.65 -2.98 -9.04
CA GLU A 68 4.43 -3.63 -8.55
C GLU A 68 3.73 -2.74 -7.52
N ALA A 69 2.42 -2.57 -7.69
CA ALA A 69 1.60 -1.81 -6.75
C ALA A 69 1.04 -2.73 -5.67
N LEU A 70 1.16 -2.30 -4.43
CA LEU A 70 0.62 -3.01 -3.28
C LEU A 70 -0.42 -2.14 -2.59
N TYR A 71 -1.50 -2.76 -2.15
CA TYR A 71 -2.66 -2.08 -1.58
C TYR A 71 -2.87 -2.50 -0.14
N ALA A 72 -3.36 -1.57 0.67
CA ALA A 72 -3.70 -1.80 2.07
C ALA A 72 -4.87 -0.90 2.45
N PRO A 73 -5.60 -1.22 3.52
CA PRO A 73 -6.65 -0.31 4.01
C PRO A 73 -6.03 1.01 4.43
N MET A 74 -6.78 2.09 4.27
CA MET A 74 -6.28 3.43 4.59
C MET A 74 -5.80 3.55 6.05
N GLU A 75 -6.47 2.87 6.97
CA GLU A 75 -6.14 2.93 8.39
C GLU A 75 -4.85 2.22 8.77
N ARG A 76 -4.28 1.41 7.86
CA ARG A 76 -3.03 0.69 8.13
C ARG A 76 -1.85 1.54 7.69
N ASP A 77 -1.35 2.35 8.59
CA ASP A 77 -0.21 3.24 8.34
C ASP A 77 1.09 2.51 8.64
N GLN A 78 1.50 1.65 7.72
CA GLN A 78 2.69 0.82 7.87
C GLN A 78 3.74 1.21 6.82
N HIS A 79 4.98 1.36 7.28
CA HIS A 79 6.09 1.73 6.41
C HIS A 79 7.12 0.59 6.36
N HIS A 80 7.98 0.62 5.37
CA HIS A 80 8.87 -0.51 5.08
C HIS A 80 10.28 -0.06 4.79
N LEU A 81 11.22 -0.98 5.07
CA LEU A 81 12.63 -0.85 4.69
C LEU A 81 12.92 -1.92 3.65
N THR A 82 13.42 -1.52 2.50
CA THR A 82 13.65 -2.42 1.36
C THR A 82 15.13 -2.44 1.01
N CYS A 83 15.67 -3.64 0.81
CA CYS A 83 17.03 -3.81 0.33
C CYS A 83 17.10 -3.48 -1.15
N VAL A 84 18.01 -2.55 -1.52
CA VAL A 84 18.13 -2.12 -2.92
C VAL A 84 18.78 -3.18 -3.79
N ASP A 85 19.43 -4.18 -3.19
CA ASP A 85 20.11 -5.23 -3.94
C ASP A 85 19.19 -6.43 -4.22
N CYS A 86 18.67 -7.08 -3.18
CA CYS A 86 17.86 -8.28 -3.35
C CYS A 86 16.35 -8.05 -3.30
N GLY A 87 15.91 -6.85 -2.93
CA GLY A 87 14.48 -6.53 -2.86
C GLY A 87 13.79 -6.98 -1.58
N LYS A 88 14.52 -7.59 -0.65
CA LYS A 88 13.94 -8.01 0.62
C LYS A 88 13.33 -6.81 1.33
N THR A 89 12.11 -6.97 1.82
CA THR A 89 11.37 -5.90 2.48
C THR A 89 10.95 -6.35 3.89
N GLN A 90 11.03 -5.42 4.83
CA GLN A 90 10.53 -5.68 6.17
C GLN A 90 9.75 -4.46 6.67
N PRO A 91 8.65 -4.68 7.39
CA PRO A 91 7.90 -3.56 7.95
C PRO A 91 8.62 -2.95 9.14
N LEU A 92 8.41 -1.66 9.34
CA LEU A 92 8.84 -0.98 10.55
C LEU A 92 7.82 -1.26 11.65
N ASP A 93 8.28 -1.30 12.89
CA ASP A 93 7.40 -1.58 14.03
C ASP A 93 6.32 -0.52 14.21
N HIS A 94 6.65 0.72 13.89
CA HIS A 94 5.72 1.84 14.00
C HIS A 94 6.15 2.94 13.05
N CYS A 95 5.24 3.86 12.76
CA CYS A 95 5.53 5.00 11.90
C CYS A 95 6.51 5.92 12.64
N PRO A 96 7.70 6.20 12.07
CA PRO A 96 8.66 7.09 12.72
C PRO A 96 8.24 8.55 12.70
N ILE A 97 7.26 8.88 11.88
CA ILE A 97 6.75 10.25 11.75
C ILE A 97 5.26 10.23 12.03
N HIS A 98 4.86 10.59 13.24
CA HIS A 98 3.46 10.53 13.66
C HIS A 98 2.63 11.70 13.14
N ASP A 99 3.21 12.88 13.13
CA ASP A 99 2.49 14.09 12.78
C ASP A 99 3.22 14.81 11.66
N ILE A 100 2.85 14.48 10.42
CA ILE A 100 3.37 15.21 9.27
C ILE A 100 2.43 16.39 9.04
N ASP A 101 2.94 17.57 9.28
CA ASP A 101 2.20 18.80 9.02
C ASP A 101 2.60 19.31 7.64
N VAL A 102 1.77 19.01 6.65
CA VAL A 102 2.00 19.49 5.30
C VAL A 102 1.52 20.93 5.22
N PRO A 103 2.41 21.88 4.90
CA PRO A 103 2.03 23.28 4.85
C PRO A 103 0.83 23.51 3.93
N GLN A 104 -0.13 24.31 4.38
CA GLN A 104 -1.34 24.60 3.63
C GLN A 104 -1.03 25.14 2.24
N LYS A 105 0.02 25.95 2.10
CA LYS A 105 0.45 26.47 0.82
C LYS A 105 0.83 25.38 -0.16
N SER A 106 1.40 24.28 0.34
CA SER A 106 1.80 23.15 -0.51
C SER A 106 0.64 22.28 -0.90
N VAL A 107 -0.38 22.19 -0.05
CA VAL A 107 -1.57 21.40 -0.33
C VAL A 107 -2.44 22.07 -1.40
N GLY A 108 -2.62 23.41 -1.30
CA GLY A 108 -3.38 24.17 -2.28
C GLY A 108 -4.79 23.63 -2.46
N ASP A 109 -5.11 23.25 -3.68
CA ASP A 109 -6.44 22.73 -4.06
C ASP A 109 -6.56 21.21 -3.89
N PHE A 110 -5.56 20.57 -3.30
CA PHE A 110 -5.58 19.11 -3.11
C PHE A 110 -6.23 18.74 -1.79
N ASP A 111 -6.96 17.62 -1.81
CA ASP A 111 -7.38 16.97 -0.59
C ASP A 111 -6.32 15.93 -0.25
N LEU A 112 -5.62 16.12 0.86
CA LEU A 112 -4.57 15.21 1.27
C LEU A 112 -5.19 13.94 1.82
N LEU A 113 -4.89 12.79 1.21
CA LEU A 113 -5.49 11.51 1.59
C LEU A 113 -4.56 10.69 2.50
N PHE A 114 -3.32 10.52 2.10
CA PHE A 114 -2.36 9.71 2.87
C PHE A 114 -0.94 10.05 2.44
N HIS A 115 0.01 9.51 3.17
CA HIS A 115 1.42 9.58 2.79
C HIS A 115 2.00 8.18 2.72
N THR A 116 3.09 8.04 1.98
CA THR A 116 3.93 6.84 2.04
C THR A 116 5.32 7.28 2.46
N LEU A 117 6.01 6.39 3.16
CA LEU A 117 7.37 6.66 3.62
C LEU A 117 8.16 5.38 3.38
N GLU A 118 9.10 5.45 2.46
CA GLU A 118 9.90 4.29 2.07
C GLU A 118 11.34 4.52 2.49
N PHE A 119 11.94 3.48 3.10
CA PHE A 119 13.35 3.50 3.45
C PHE A 119 14.08 2.43 2.63
N PHE A 120 15.27 2.74 2.21
CA PHE A 120 16.08 1.83 1.40
C PHE A 120 17.44 1.63 2.04
N GLY A 121 17.92 0.40 1.99
CA GLY A 121 19.22 0.07 2.57
C GLY A 121 19.79 -1.18 1.92
N ILE A 122 20.80 -1.75 2.56
CA ILE A 122 21.42 -3.01 2.14
C ILE A 122 21.24 -4.01 3.27
N CYS A 123 20.58 -5.15 3.00
CA CYS A 123 20.41 -6.16 4.04
C CYS A 123 21.76 -6.82 4.38
N THR A 124 21.80 -7.47 5.55
CA THR A 124 23.03 -8.05 6.06
C THR A 124 23.63 -9.06 5.10
N ASP A 125 22.81 -9.92 4.49
CA ASP A 125 23.29 -10.93 3.56
C ASP A 125 23.91 -10.31 2.32
N CYS A 126 23.28 -9.27 1.77
CA CYS A 126 23.81 -8.58 0.60
C CYS A 126 25.09 -7.82 0.94
N ARG A 127 25.17 -7.25 2.14
CA ARG A 127 26.38 -6.58 2.60
C ARG A 127 27.54 -7.56 2.70
N HIS A 128 27.29 -8.75 3.22
CA HIS A 128 28.32 -9.79 3.33
C HIS A 128 28.80 -10.23 1.96
N ARG A 129 27.90 -10.37 1.00
CA ARG A 129 28.30 -10.73 -0.37
C ARG A 129 29.17 -9.66 -1.02
N GLN A 130 28.88 -8.37 -0.76
CA GLN A 130 29.64 -7.27 -1.31
C GLN A 130 31.06 -7.19 -0.74
N THR A 131 31.23 -7.59 0.52
CA THR A 131 32.53 -7.53 1.19
C THR A 131 33.35 -8.79 1.02
N SER A 132 32.74 -9.89 0.53
CA SER A 132 33.47 -11.13 0.27
C SER A 132 34.38 -10.97 -0.94
N PRO A 133 35.66 -11.33 -0.81
CA PRO A 133 36.53 -11.37 -1.99
C PRO A 133 36.06 -12.48 -2.92
N THR A 134 35.96 -12.16 -4.18
CA THR A 134 35.58 -13.13 -5.21
C THR A 134 36.83 -13.77 -5.77
#